data_6358518ea15acda69cce68f41ae2def2
#
_entry.id   6358518ea15acda69cce68f41ae2def2
#
_cell.length_a   1.000
_cell.length_b   1.000
_cell.length_c   1.000
_cell.angle_alpha   90.00
_cell.angle_beta   90.00
_cell.angle_gamma   90.00
#
_symmetry.space_group_name_H-M   'P 1'
#
loop_
_entity.id
_entity.type
_entity.pdbx_description
1 polymer ?
#
loop_
_entity_poly.entity_id
_entity_poly.type
_entity_poly.pdbx_seq_one_letter_code
_entity_poly.pdbx_strand_id
1 'polypeptide(L)'
;MKLVVVSAGLSSPSSTRLLADRLTAATLGHLDARPETVELRELATEIAQHFVTGFPPARLAAALDAVAAADGLIAVTPVFAASYSGLFKSFFDLMDKDALTGTPVLVGATGGTARHSLVTEHAMRPLFTHLRAPVVPTAVYAASEDWGGQGLAQRITRAGTELARSMRSMRPMRPMSPAAQDTAPDVDTAAAIAPRSPTGAVTSTDPANGLRTVPFEQRLAALQSG
;
A
#
# COMPACT_ATOMS: atom_id res chain seq x y z
N MET A 1 8.11 -10.59 10.24
CA MET A 1 7.27 -9.72 9.40
C MET A 1 8.12 -8.59 8.83
N LYS A 2 7.80 -8.10 7.65
CA LYS A 2 8.49 -6.99 6.99
C LYS A 2 7.65 -5.72 7.13
N LEU A 3 8.18 -4.71 7.82
CA LEU A 3 7.57 -3.39 7.92
C LEU A 3 8.33 -2.44 7.01
N VAL A 4 7.69 -1.91 5.98
CA VAL A 4 8.33 -0.91 5.12
C VAL A 4 7.89 0.49 5.53
N VAL A 5 8.83 1.43 5.53
CA VAL A 5 8.63 2.82 5.93
C VAL A 5 9.01 3.72 4.77
N VAL A 6 8.05 4.40 4.17
CA VAL A 6 8.28 5.36 3.10
C VAL A 6 8.26 6.77 3.65
N SER A 7 9.36 7.49 3.51
CA SER A 7 9.52 8.88 3.95
C SER A 7 9.78 9.80 2.76
N ALA A 8 8.93 10.80 2.60
CA ALA A 8 9.04 11.80 1.53
C ALA A 8 9.63 13.14 2.02
N GLY A 9 10.34 13.14 3.15
CA GLY A 9 11.03 14.34 3.66
C GLY A 9 12.15 14.79 2.73
N LEU A 10 12.21 16.10 2.43
CA LEU A 10 13.22 16.66 1.49
C LEU A 10 14.42 17.27 2.22
N SER A 11 14.26 17.74 3.45
CA SER A 11 15.32 18.38 4.23
C SER A 11 16.16 17.40 5.04
N SER A 12 17.32 17.84 5.50
CA SER A 12 18.16 17.17 6.48
C SER A 12 18.63 18.22 7.50
N PRO A 13 18.18 18.15 8.77
CA PRO A 13 17.25 17.19 9.35
C PRO A 13 15.81 17.32 8.80
N SER A 14 15.03 16.24 8.90
CA SER A 14 13.65 16.17 8.40
C SER A 14 12.67 15.82 9.50
N SER A 15 11.67 16.68 9.72
CA SER A 15 10.55 16.39 10.61
C SER A 15 9.70 15.23 10.12
N THR A 16 9.57 15.07 8.80
CA THR A 16 8.88 13.94 8.18
C THR A 16 9.56 12.63 8.50
N ARG A 17 10.90 12.58 8.41
CA ARG A 17 11.67 11.40 8.80
C ARG A 17 11.56 11.13 10.30
N LEU A 18 11.64 12.15 11.13
CA LEU A 18 11.46 12.01 12.57
C LEU A 18 10.08 11.44 12.93
N LEU A 19 9.01 11.87 12.24
CA LEU A 19 7.69 11.29 12.43
C LEU A 19 7.67 9.81 12.02
N ALA A 20 8.26 9.48 10.86
CA ALA A 20 8.36 8.10 10.38
C ALA A 20 9.09 7.20 11.39
N ASP A 21 10.21 7.65 11.94
CA ASP A 21 10.99 6.92 12.94
C ASP A 21 10.20 6.70 14.24
N ARG A 22 9.46 7.71 14.72
CA ARG A 22 8.61 7.58 15.91
C ARG A 22 7.43 6.61 15.70
N LEU A 23 6.79 6.65 14.52
CA LEU A 23 5.72 5.71 14.16
C LEU A 23 6.26 4.28 14.07
N THR A 24 7.44 4.12 13.49
CA THR A 24 8.14 2.84 13.42
C THR A 24 8.42 2.28 14.81
N ALA A 25 9.03 3.08 15.68
CA ALA A 25 9.32 2.68 17.06
C ALA A 25 8.05 2.28 17.83
N ALA A 26 6.96 3.06 17.68
CA ALA A 26 5.68 2.75 18.30
C ALA A 26 5.07 1.45 17.78
N THR A 27 5.24 1.13 16.50
CA THR A 27 4.76 -0.12 15.91
C THR A 27 5.57 -1.32 16.40
N LEU A 28 6.91 -1.20 16.40
CA LEU A 28 7.83 -2.25 16.85
C LEU A 28 7.74 -2.54 18.35
N GLY A 29 7.28 -1.59 19.15
CA GLY A 29 6.96 -1.83 20.57
C GLY A 29 5.87 -2.88 20.78
N HIS A 30 5.10 -3.19 19.75
CA HIS A 30 3.99 -4.15 19.79
C HIS A 30 4.12 -5.31 18.80
N LEU A 31 5.17 -5.34 17.98
CA LEU A 31 5.32 -6.32 16.91
C LEU A 31 6.79 -6.61 16.63
N ASP A 32 7.16 -7.88 16.57
CA ASP A 32 8.46 -8.29 16.05
C ASP A 32 8.42 -8.26 14.51
N ALA A 33 9.00 -7.20 13.94
CA ALA A 33 9.12 -6.99 12.52
C ALA A 33 10.48 -6.38 12.17
N ARG A 34 10.93 -6.60 10.94
CA ARG A 34 12.13 -5.95 10.41
C ARG A 34 11.73 -4.68 9.68
N PRO A 35 12.13 -3.50 10.16
CA PRO A 35 11.87 -2.25 9.47
C PRO A 35 12.84 -2.07 8.30
N GLU A 36 12.33 -1.66 7.17
CA GLU A 36 13.10 -1.21 6.00
C GLU A 36 12.62 0.19 5.62
N THR A 37 13.52 1.17 5.60
CA THR A 37 13.15 2.56 5.30
C THR A 37 13.57 2.94 3.87
N VAL A 38 12.61 3.48 3.13
CA VAL A 38 12.77 4.05 1.79
C VAL A 38 12.68 5.57 1.89
N GLU A 39 13.79 6.26 1.68
CA GLU A 39 13.87 7.72 1.61
C GLU A 39 13.64 8.18 0.17
N LEU A 40 12.49 8.72 -0.13
CA LEU A 40 12.13 9.10 -1.51
C LEU A 40 13.04 10.20 -2.07
N ARG A 41 13.58 11.05 -1.22
CA ARG A 41 14.54 12.09 -1.60
C ARG A 41 15.75 11.50 -2.35
N GLU A 42 16.21 10.32 -1.94
CA GLU A 42 17.36 9.67 -2.54
C GLU A 42 17.03 9.00 -3.88
N LEU A 43 15.76 8.81 -4.16
CA LEU A 43 15.23 8.21 -5.39
C LEU A 43 14.60 9.24 -6.34
N ALA A 44 14.61 10.53 -6.00
CA ALA A 44 13.88 11.56 -6.75
C ALA A 44 14.26 11.62 -8.23
N THR A 45 15.55 11.53 -8.56
CA THR A 45 16.03 11.50 -9.94
C THR A 45 15.62 10.21 -10.66
N GLU A 46 15.68 9.08 -9.98
CA GLU A 46 15.29 7.78 -10.53
C GLU A 46 13.79 7.69 -10.79
N ILE A 47 12.96 8.28 -9.91
CA ILE A 47 11.52 8.42 -10.10
C ILE A 47 11.24 9.25 -11.35
N ALA A 48 11.87 10.42 -11.50
CA ALA A 48 11.72 11.26 -12.68
C ALA A 48 12.18 10.54 -13.97
N GLN A 49 13.30 9.83 -13.91
CA GLN A 49 13.81 9.04 -15.03
C GLN A 49 12.82 7.95 -15.46
N HIS A 50 12.20 7.26 -14.50
CA HIS A 50 11.22 6.22 -14.81
C HIS A 50 10.01 6.78 -15.56
N PHE A 51 9.48 7.95 -15.17
CA PHE A 51 8.38 8.59 -15.90
C PHE A 51 8.71 8.89 -17.36
N VAL A 52 9.97 9.17 -17.67
CA VAL A 52 10.42 9.48 -19.04
C VAL A 52 10.72 8.23 -19.84
N THR A 53 11.35 7.22 -19.22
CA THR A 53 11.86 6.04 -19.93
C THR A 53 10.92 4.84 -19.89
N GLY A 54 10.00 4.80 -18.91
CA GLY A 54 9.14 3.65 -18.65
C GLY A 54 9.83 2.47 -17.93
N PHE A 55 11.12 2.61 -17.58
CA PHE A 55 11.90 1.57 -16.91
C PHE A 55 12.48 2.06 -15.58
N PRO A 56 12.23 1.39 -14.45
CA PRO A 56 12.79 1.78 -13.18
C PRO A 56 14.28 1.43 -13.11
N PRO A 57 15.17 2.37 -12.74
CA PRO A 57 16.53 2.05 -12.33
C PRO A 57 16.55 1.07 -11.16
N ALA A 58 17.65 0.32 -10.99
CA ALA A 58 17.73 -0.80 -10.06
C ALA A 58 17.36 -0.45 -8.60
N ARG A 59 17.78 0.72 -8.10
CA ARG A 59 17.45 1.16 -6.72
C ARG A 59 15.95 1.46 -6.57
N LEU A 60 15.35 2.12 -7.56
CA LEU A 60 13.93 2.40 -7.58
C LEU A 60 13.11 1.10 -7.69
N ALA A 61 13.51 0.18 -8.57
CA ALA A 61 12.87 -1.14 -8.69
C ALA A 61 12.89 -1.88 -7.35
N ALA A 62 14.05 -1.95 -6.68
CA ALA A 62 14.16 -2.58 -5.37
C ALA A 62 13.27 -1.92 -4.31
N ALA A 63 13.11 -0.58 -4.33
CA ALA A 63 12.23 0.13 -3.41
C ALA A 63 10.74 -0.17 -3.68
N LEU A 64 10.32 -0.22 -4.95
CA LEU A 64 8.96 -0.59 -5.35
C LEU A 64 8.64 -2.03 -4.94
N ASP A 65 9.56 -2.96 -5.20
CA ASP A 65 9.45 -4.38 -4.81
C ASP A 65 9.39 -4.52 -3.28
N ALA A 66 10.21 -3.74 -2.56
CA ALA A 66 10.19 -3.75 -1.10
C ALA A 66 8.84 -3.34 -0.52
N VAL A 67 8.21 -2.30 -1.09
CA VAL A 67 6.88 -1.82 -0.70
C VAL A 67 5.80 -2.82 -1.08
N ALA A 68 5.86 -3.40 -2.28
CA ALA A 68 4.89 -4.39 -2.74
C ALA A 68 4.94 -5.69 -1.89
N ALA A 69 6.12 -6.06 -1.39
CA ALA A 69 6.31 -7.27 -0.55
C ALA A 69 6.17 -7.00 0.96
N ALA A 70 5.66 -5.85 1.37
CA ALA A 70 5.54 -5.49 2.78
C ALA A 70 4.36 -6.21 3.46
N ASP A 71 4.55 -6.67 4.69
CA ASP A 71 3.45 -7.13 5.56
C ASP A 71 2.69 -5.95 6.20
N GLY A 72 3.28 -4.75 6.18
CA GLY A 72 2.69 -3.50 6.63
C GLY A 72 3.52 -2.29 6.17
N LEU A 73 2.87 -1.17 6.00
CA LEU A 73 3.46 0.05 5.47
C LEU A 73 3.24 1.24 6.41
N ILE A 74 4.29 2.02 6.64
CA ILE A 74 4.19 3.38 7.19
C ILE A 74 4.53 4.35 6.07
N ALA A 75 3.62 5.25 5.73
CA ALA A 75 3.79 6.21 4.64
C ALA A 75 3.69 7.64 5.18
N VAL A 76 4.81 8.39 5.11
CA VAL A 76 4.90 9.73 5.71
C VAL A 76 5.35 10.75 4.67
N THR A 77 4.62 11.87 4.59
CA THR A 77 4.87 12.96 3.64
C THR A 77 4.87 14.33 4.32
N PRO A 78 5.67 15.29 3.87
CA PRO A 78 5.42 16.70 4.20
C PRO A 78 4.21 17.21 3.42
N VAL A 79 3.53 18.22 3.97
CA VAL A 79 2.48 18.93 3.25
C VAL A 79 3.08 20.08 2.46
N PHE A 80 2.89 20.04 1.14
CA PHE A 80 3.20 21.13 0.22
C PHE A 80 1.95 21.48 -0.60
N ALA A 81 1.71 22.75 -0.81
CA ALA A 81 0.54 23.23 -1.55
C ALA A 81 -0.78 22.57 -1.09
N ALA A 82 -0.98 22.48 0.24
CA ALA A 82 -2.17 21.93 0.89
C ALA A 82 -2.43 20.42 0.69
N SER A 83 -1.47 19.67 0.14
CA SER A 83 -1.58 18.22 -0.08
C SER A 83 -0.28 17.50 0.27
N TYR A 84 -0.22 16.17 0.07
CA TYR A 84 1.04 15.43 0.13
C TYR A 84 2.04 15.96 -0.91
N SER A 85 3.34 15.77 -0.68
CA SER A 85 4.36 16.23 -1.61
C SER A 85 4.24 15.57 -2.99
N GLY A 86 4.62 16.29 -4.05
CA GLY A 86 4.65 15.73 -5.42
C GLY A 86 5.53 14.49 -5.52
N LEU A 87 6.68 14.48 -4.83
CA LEU A 87 7.57 13.31 -4.79
C LEU A 87 6.89 12.08 -4.18
N PHE A 88 6.08 12.26 -3.11
CA PHE A 88 5.30 11.20 -2.51
C PHE A 88 4.30 10.61 -3.53
N LYS A 89 3.53 11.48 -4.19
CA LYS A 89 2.57 11.05 -5.22
C LYS A 89 3.27 10.33 -6.36
N SER A 90 4.35 10.92 -6.89
CA SER A 90 5.11 10.34 -7.99
C SER A 90 5.61 8.92 -7.70
N PHE A 91 6.05 8.64 -6.47
CA PHE A 91 6.47 7.29 -6.11
C PHE A 91 5.29 6.29 -6.13
N PHE A 92 4.15 6.67 -5.52
CA PHE A 92 2.99 5.78 -5.47
C PHE A 92 2.26 5.66 -6.82
N ASP A 93 2.45 6.59 -7.76
CA ASP A 93 1.96 6.48 -9.14
C ASP A 93 2.71 5.41 -9.96
N LEU A 94 3.89 4.99 -9.51
CA LEU A 94 4.66 3.91 -10.14
C LEU A 94 4.26 2.51 -9.63
N MET A 95 3.44 2.45 -8.56
CA MET A 95 2.98 1.18 -8.02
C MET A 95 1.86 0.59 -8.88
N ASP A 96 1.88 -0.73 -9.08
CA ASP A 96 0.71 -1.42 -9.60
C ASP A 96 -0.49 -1.19 -8.66
N LYS A 97 -1.68 -0.97 -9.23
CA LYS A 97 -2.91 -0.68 -8.48
C LYS A 97 -3.29 -1.75 -7.45
N ASP A 98 -2.83 -2.98 -7.65
CA ASP A 98 -3.12 -4.13 -6.80
C ASP A 98 -1.95 -4.50 -5.87
N ALA A 99 -0.80 -3.83 -6.00
CA ALA A 99 0.43 -4.16 -5.27
C ALA A 99 0.29 -4.08 -3.75
N LEU A 100 -0.58 -3.22 -3.23
CA LEU A 100 -0.84 -3.06 -1.80
C LEU A 100 -2.14 -3.71 -1.32
N THR A 101 -2.76 -4.58 -2.14
CA THR A 101 -4.02 -5.23 -1.78
C THR A 101 -3.90 -5.98 -0.45
N GLY A 102 -4.68 -5.55 0.55
CA GLY A 102 -4.69 -6.15 1.88
C GLY A 102 -3.50 -5.76 2.78
N THR A 103 -2.51 -5.00 2.30
CA THR A 103 -1.39 -4.53 3.13
C THR A 103 -1.86 -3.38 4.03
N PRO A 104 -1.86 -3.51 5.37
CA PRO A 104 -2.27 -2.44 6.27
C PRO A 104 -1.30 -1.26 6.21
N VAL A 105 -1.85 -0.06 6.11
CA VAL A 105 -1.08 1.18 5.97
C VAL A 105 -1.37 2.15 7.10
N LEU A 106 -0.32 2.66 7.73
CA LEU A 106 -0.37 3.82 8.63
C LEU A 106 0.11 5.05 7.87
N VAL A 107 -0.76 6.05 7.77
CA VAL A 107 -0.44 7.31 7.10
C VAL A 107 -0.04 8.39 8.10
N GLY A 108 1.00 9.14 7.75
CA GLY A 108 1.49 10.28 8.52
C GLY A 108 1.79 11.49 7.65
N ALA A 109 1.57 12.69 8.18
CA ALA A 109 1.96 13.91 7.49
C ALA A 109 2.56 14.94 8.45
N THR A 110 3.45 15.78 7.94
CA THR A 110 4.03 16.91 8.68
C THR A 110 3.76 18.23 7.95
N GLY A 111 3.53 19.28 8.71
CA GLY A 111 3.33 20.62 8.16
C GLY A 111 3.68 21.72 9.13
N GLY A 112 3.72 22.94 8.65
CA GLY A 112 4.04 24.12 9.48
C GLY A 112 2.96 24.47 10.49
N THR A 113 1.69 24.18 10.20
CA THR A 113 0.53 24.52 11.06
C THR A 113 -0.51 23.40 11.04
N ALA A 114 -1.38 23.35 12.06
CA ALA A 114 -2.49 22.39 12.15
C ALA A 114 -3.57 22.55 11.06
N ARG A 115 -3.57 23.66 10.30
CA ARG A 115 -4.58 23.97 9.27
C ARG A 115 -4.67 22.92 8.16
N HIS A 116 -3.60 22.19 7.91
CA HIS A 116 -3.54 21.17 6.87
C HIS A 116 -3.70 19.74 7.40
N SER A 117 -4.15 19.57 8.66
CA SER A 117 -4.26 18.25 9.31
C SER A 117 -5.19 17.28 8.54
N LEU A 118 -6.19 17.81 7.85
CA LEU A 118 -7.13 17.01 7.06
C LEU A 118 -6.52 16.37 5.80
N VAL A 119 -5.28 16.69 5.44
CA VAL A 119 -4.57 16.04 4.32
C VAL A 119 -4.50 14.51 4.49
N THR A 120 -4.40 14.04 5.72
CA THR A 120 -4.38 12.60 6.03
C THR A 120 -5.68 11.92 5.63
N GLU A 121 -6.84 12.59 5.83
CA GLU A 121 -8.16 12.04 5.54
C GLU A 121 -8.59 12.28 4.09
N HIS A 122 -8.35 13.48 3.55
CA HIS A 122 -8.89 13.86 2.25
C HIS A 122 -7.94 13.66 1.07
N ALA A 123 -6.65 13.44 1.32
CA ALA A 123 -5.68 13.17 0.26
C ALA A 123 -5.01 11.79 0.42
N MET A 124 -4.42 11.50 1.58
CA MET A 124 -3.65 10.27 1.77
C MET A 124 -4.54 9.03 1.85
N ARG A 125 -5.61 9.05 2.64
CA ARG A 125 -6.52 7.90 2.76
C ARG A 125 -7.15 7.51 1.42
N PRO A 126 -7.68 8.42 0.58
CA PRO A 126 -8.17 8.07 -0.75
C PRO A 126 -7.11 7.46 -1.67
N LEU A 127 -5.85 7.93 -1.62
CA LEU A 127 -4.75 7.35 -2.40
C LEU A 127 -4.54 5.87 -2.06
N PHE A 128 -4.43 5.54 -0.77
CA PHE A 128 -4.22 4.15 -0.34
C PHE A 128 -5.46 3.28 -0.52
N THR A 129 -6.66 3.85 -0.42
CA THR A 129 -7.90 3.15 -0.77
C THR A 129 -7.93 2.79 -2.25
N HIS A 130 -7.48 3.68 -3.14
CA HIS A 130 -7.32 3.38 -4.57
C HIS A 130 -6.33 2.23 -4.81
N LEU A 131 -5.24 2.17 -4.06
CA LEU A 131 -4.25 1.09 -4.08
C LEU A 131 -4.71 -0.18 -3.31
N ARG A 132 -5.98 -0.24 -2.89
CA ARG A 132 -6.60 -1.36 -2.15
C ARG A 132 -5.94 -1.71 -0.83
N ALA A 133 -5.21 -0.75 -0.25
CA ALA A 133 -4.57 -0.89 1.04
C ALA A 133 -5.51 -0.45 2.17
N PRO A 134 -5.79 -1.29 3.18
CA PRO A 134 -6.56 -0.89 4.35
C PRO A 134 -5.75 0.09 5.21
N VAL A 135 -6.22 1.34 5.30
CA VAL A 135 -5.58 2.36 6.13
C VAL A 135 -6.07 2.23 7.57
N VAL A 136 -5.15 2.16 8.54
CA VAL A 136 -5.51 2.10 9.96
C VAL A 136 -6.35 3.33 10.39
N PRO A 137 -7.22 3.19 11.40
CA PRO A 137 -8.14 4.25 11.80
C PRO A 137 -7.43 5.55 12.16
N THR A 138 -6.34 5.48 12.96
CA THR A 138 -5.62 6.66 13.42
C THR A 138 -4.53 7.08 12.43
N ALA A 139 -4.78 8.16 11.68
CA ALA A 139 -3.74 8.88 10.94
C ALA A 139 -3.02 9.87 11.85
N VAL A 140 -1.75 10.19 11.58
CA VAL A 140 -0.97 11.10 12.42
C VAL A 140 -0.51 12.31 11.62
N TYR A 141 -1.02 13.48 12.00
CA TYR A 141 -0.50 14.77 11.53
C TYR A 141 0.34 15.40 12.64
N ALA A 142 1.52 15.91 12.27
CA ALA A 142 2.40 16.66 13.17
C ALA A 142 2.67 18.05 12.61
N ALA A 143 2.09 19.07 13.24
CA ALA A 143 2.41 20.46 13.00
C ALA A 143 3.70 20.85 13.75
N SER A 144 4.30 21.99 13.42
CA SER A 144 5.52 22.44 14.08
C SER A 144 5.35 22.62 15.60
N GLU A 145 4.19 23.07 16.05
CA GLU A 145 3.84 23.24 17.47
C GLU A 145 3.59 21.93 18.23
N ASP A 146 3.33 20.83 17.54
CA ASP A 146 2.99 19.55 18.18
C ASP A 146 4.20 18.80 18.79
N TRP A 147 5.43 19.12 18.36
CA TRP A 147 6.62 18.30 18.64
C TRP A 147 7.03 18.21 20.12
N GLY A 148 6.64 19.17 20.94
CA GLY A 148 6.84 19.16 22.39
C GLY A 148 5.63 18.67 23.18
N GLY A 149 4.50 18.38 22.52
CA GLY A 149 3.22 18.10 23.15
C GLY A 149 2.97 16.61 23.40
N GLN A 150 2.30 16.30 24.52
CA GLN A 150 1.88 14.91 24.82
C GLN A 150 0.84 14.37 23.84
N GLY A 151 0.02 15.22 23.22
CA GLY A 151 -1.02 14.83 22.29
C GLY A 151 -0.47 14.12 21.04
N LEU A 152 0.67 14.57 20.50
CA LEU A 152 1.32 13.91 19.37
C LEU A 152 1.84 12.53 19.78
N ALA A 153 2.49 12.41 20.94
CA ALA A 153 3.01 11.14 21.43
C ALA A 153 1.90 10.10 21.61
N GLN A 154 0.75 10.50 22.16
CA GLN A 154 -0.40 9.61 22.33
C GLN A 154 -1.00 9.15 20.99
N ARG A 155 -1.10 10.06 19.99
CA ARG A 155 -1.55 9.70 18.64
C ARG A 155 -0.60 8.72 17.98
N ILE A 156 0.72 8.92 18.10
CA ILE A 156 1.75 8.03 17.57
C ILE A 156 1.63 6.62 18.19
N THR A 157 1.53 6.54 19.51
CA THR A 157 1.39 5.26 20.22
C THR A 157 0.12 4.51 19.77
N ARG A 158 -1.02 5.20 19.69
CA ARG A 158 -2.28 4.61 19.22
C ARG A 158 -2.14 4.08 17.80
N ALA A 159 -1.64 4.90 16.89
CA ALA A 159 -1.50 4.54 15.47
C ALA A 159 -0.55 3.34 15.27
N GLY A 160 0.59 3.32 15.98
CA GLY A 160 1.52 2.19 15.95
C GLY A 160 0.90 0.90 16.50
N THR A 161 0.12 0.98 17.57
CA THR A 161 -0.62 -0.17 18.14
C THR A 161 -1.66 -0.70 17.14
N GLU A 162 -2.39 0.19 16.45
CA GLU A 162 -3.38 -0.18 15.43
C GLU A 162 -2.71 -0.88 14.23
N LEU A 163 -1.59 -0.33 13.73
CA LEU A 163 -0.85 -0.99 12.64
C LEU A 163 -0.34 -2.36 13.06
N ALA A 164 0.30 -2.48 14.22
CA ALA A 164 0.80 -3.75 14.73
C ALA A 164 -0.32 -4.81 14.89
N ARG A 165 -1.51 -4.38 15.32
CA ARG A 165 -2.68 -5.27 15.42
C ARG A 165 -3.16 -5.70 14.04
N SER A 166 -3.28 -4.77 13.08
CA SER A 166 -3.70 -5.06 11.71
C SER A 166 -2.74 -6.01 11.00
N MET A 167 -1.43 -5.80 11.13
CA MET A 167 -0.40 -6.70 10.59
C MET A 167 -0.51 -8.12 11.14
N ARG A 168 -0.84 -8.28 12.43
CA ARG A 168 -1.04 -9.61 13.02
C ARG A 168 -2.30 -10.30 12.53
N SER A 169 -3.40 -9.56 12.37
CA SER A 169 -4.69 -10.12 11.95
C SER A 169 -4.74 -10.49 10.48
N MET A 170 -4.00 -9.81 9.62
CA MET A 170 -3.95 -10.06 8.18
C MET A 170 -2.93 -11.14 7.77
N ARG A 171 -2.15 -11.64 8.72
CA ARG A 171 -1.28 -12.78 8.48
C ARG A 171 -2.15 -14.00 8.14
N PRO A 172 -1.99 -14.64 6.96
CA PRO A 172 -2.67 -15.89 6.69
C PRO A 172 -2.30 -16.86 7.82
N MET A 173 -3.30 -17.45 8.48
CA MET A 173 -3.08 -18.50 9.47
C MET A 173 -2.29 -19.58 8.75
N ARG A 174 -1.01 -19.71 9.09
CA ARG A 174 -0.18 -20.82 8.63
C ARG A 174 -0.91 -22.07 9.08
N PRO A 175 -1.33 -22.98 8.16
CA PRO A 175 -1.99 -24.19 8.59
C PRO A 175 -1.08 -24.85 9.62
N MET A 176 -1.61 -25.11 10.81
CA MET A 176 -0.93 -25.96 11.77
C MET A 176 -0.64 -27.24 11.04
N SER A 177 0.65 -27.58 10.84
CA SER A 177 1.03 -28.92 10.42
C SER A 177 0.32 -29.89 11.36
N PRO A 178 -0.50 -30.80 10.85
CA PRO A 178 -1.01 -31.86 11.70
C PRO A 178 0.23 -32.63 12.17
N ALA A 179 0.48 -32.55 13.47
CA ALA A 179 1.44 -33.42 14.10
C ALA A 179 1.11 -34.85 13.68
N ALA A 180 2.15 -35.59 13.28
CA ALA A 180 2.13 -36.98 12.91
C ALA A 180 1.01 -37.79 13.59
N GLN A 181 0.06 -38.24 12.80
CA GLN A 181 -0.78 -39.35 13.14
C GLN A 181 -0.28 -40.55 12.37
N ASP A 182 0.16 -41.53 13.16
CA ASP A 182 0.65 -42.84 12.81
C ASP A 182 -0.24 -43.59 11.82
N THR A 183 0.45 -44.23 10.90
CA THR A 183 0.30 -45.57 10.31
C THR A 183 -1.07 -46.23 10.20
N ALA A 184 -1.40 -46.55 8.95
CA ALA A 184 -1.74 -47.81 8.32
C ALA A 184 -3.21 -48.01 7.89
N PRO A 185 -3.51 -48.96 7.01
CA PRO A 185 -2.78 -49.45 5.84
C PRO A 185 -3.59 -49.35 4.50
N ASP A 186 -2.94 -49.72 3.41
CA ASP A 186 -3.41 -49.98 2.08
C ASP A 186 -4.83 -50.55 1.95
N VAL A 187 -5.63 -49.94 1.05
CA VAL A 187 -6.57 -50.72 0.22
C VAL A 187 -6.56 -50.15 -1.22
N ASP A 188 -6.05 -51.01 -2.06
CA ASP A 188 -6.10 -50.98 -3.52
C ASP A 188 -7.54 -50.78 -4.04
N THR A 189 -7.80 -49.81 -4.91
CA THR A 189 -8.82 -49.93 -5.92
C THR A 189 -8.57 -48.93 -7.06
N ALA A 190 -8.05 -49.46 -8.15
CA ALA A 190 -7.95 -48.80 -9.42
C ALA A 190 -9.34 -48.56 -10.02
N ALA A 191 -9.63 -47.32 -10.43
CA ALA A 191 -10.62 -47.07 -11.49
C ALA A 191 -10.21 -45.82 -12.27
N ALA A 192 -9.80 -46.09 -13.50
CA ALA A 192 -9.46 -45.10 -14.50
C ALA A 192 -10.70 -44.27 -14.91
N ILE A 193 -10.56 -42.93 -14.95
CA ILE A 193 -11.48 -42.07 -15.67
C ILE A 193 -10.66 -41.19 -16.62
N ALA A 194 -10.91 -41.39 -17.93
CA ALA A 194 -10.29 -40.67 -19.04
C ALA A 194 -10.67 -39.17 -19.10
N PRO A 195 -9.82 -38.30 -19.69
CA PRO A 195 -10.10 -36.88 -19.82
C PRO A 195 -11.11 -36.60 -20.93
N ARG A 196 -12.15 -35.83 -20.61
CA ARG A 196 -13.07 -35.25 -21.59
C ARG A 196 -12.59 -33.85 -22.00
N SER A 197 -12.38 -33.66 -23.28
CA SER A 197 -12.15 -32.38 -23.93
C SER A 197 -13.39 -31.47 -23.83
N PRO A 198 -13.29 -30.18 -23.57
CA PRO A 198 -14.40 -29.27 -23.76
C PRO A 198 -14.27 -28.54 -25.09
N THR A 199 -15.09 -29.01 -26.07
CA THR A 199 -15.50 -28.19 -27.22
C THR A 199 -16.85 -27.57 -26.86
N GLY A 200 -16.94 -26.25 -26.87
CA GLY A 200 -18.20 -25.55 -26.63
C GLY A 200 -18.01 -24.07 -26.47
N ALA A 201 -18.12 -23.30 -27.54
CA ALA A 201 -18.26 -21.85 -27.50
C ALA A 201 -19.54 -21.48 -26.74
N VAL A 202 -19.42 -20.74 -25.66
CA VAL A 202 -20.56 -20.17 -24.93
C VAL A 202 -20.60 -18.67 -25.18
N THR A 203 -21.53 -18.26 -26.06
CA THR A 203 -22.01 -16.88 -26.12
C THR A 203 -22.89 -16.65 -24.91
N SER A 204 -22.40 -15.90 -23.91
CA SER A 204 -23.22 -15.49 -22.78
C SER A 204 -23.78 -14.09 -23.05
N THR A 205 -25.07 -14.05 -23.33
CA THR A 205 -25.90 -12.83 -23.26
C THR A 205 -26.44 -12.74 -21.84
N ASP A 206 -26.01 -11.72 -21.10
CA ASP A 206 -26.57 -11.38 -19.78
C ASP A 206 -27.74 -10.40 -19.98
N PRO A 207 -28.98 -10.74 -19.60
CA PRO A 207 -30.18 -9.91 -19.84
C PRO A 207 -30.45 -8.85 -18.75
N ALA A 208 -29.53 -8.58 -17.81
CA ALA A 208 -29.84 -7.75 -16.63
C ALA A 208 -29.26 -6.33 -16.63
N ASN A 209 -28.55 -5.85 -17.67
CA ASN A 209 -28.05 -4.48 -17.66
C ASN A 209 -28.19 -3.80 -19.02
N GLY A 210 -29.25 -2.98 -19.16
CA GLY A 210 -29.61 -2.27 -20.39
C GLY A 210 -28.65 -1.14 -20.83
N LEU A 211 -27.37 -1.20 -20.46
CA LEU A 211 -26.31 -0.29 -20.91
C LEU A 211 -25.50 -0.94 -22.04
N ARG A 212 -25.85 -0.62 -23.29
CA ARG A 212 -24.99 -0.93 -24.44
C ARG A 212 -23.68 -0.15 -24.30
N THR A 213 -22.61 -0.79 -23.93
CA THR A 213 -21.26 -0.25 -24.02
C THR A 213 -20.83 -0.20 -25.48
N VAL A 214 -20.75 1.02 -26.03
CA VAL A 214 -20.21 1.24 -27.38
C VAL A 214 -18.67 1.29 -27.25
N PRO A 215 -17.91 0.47 -28.01
CA PRO A 215 -16.45 0.48 -28.00
C PRO A 215 -15.90 1.91 -28.26
N PHE A 216 -14.81 2.23 -27.59
CA PHE A 216 -14.19 3.57 -27.65
C PHE A 216 -13.90 4.03 -29.09
N GLU A 217 -13.45 3.13 -29.94
CA GLU A 217 -13.15 3.35 -31.36
C GLU A 217 -14.38 3.83 -32.16
N GLN A 218 -15.56 3.31 -31.86
CA GLN A 218 -16.81 3.77 -32.51
C GLN A 218 -17.26 5.14 -32.03
N ARG A 219 -16.95 5.50 -30.76
CA ARG A 219 -17.19 6.85 -30.25
C ARG A 219 -16.24 7.87 -30.85
N LEU A 220 -14.99 7.49 -31.06
CA LEU A 220 -14.00 8.36 -31.70
C LEU A 220 -14.34 8.65 -33.16
N ALA A 221 -14.78 7.64 -33.91
CA ALA A 221 -15.20 7.79 -35.31
C ALA A 221 -16.43 8.70 -35.46
N ALA A 222 -17.38 8.63 -34.52
CA ALA A 222 -18.55 9.50 -34.52
C ALA A 222 -18.24 10.99 -34.24
N LEU A 223 -17.14 11.29 -33.52
CA LEU A 223 -16.69 12.67 -33.24
C LEU A 223 -15.87 13.29 -34.40
N GLN A 224 -15.35 12.48 -35.31
CA GLN A 224 -14.59 12.96 -36.49
C GLN A 224 -15.45 13.19 -37.72
N SER A 225 -16.73 12.84 -37.69
CA SER A 225 -17.68 12.98 -38.80
C SER A 225 -18.76 14.05 -38.59
N GLY A 226 -18.58 14.95 -37.62
CA GLY A 226 -19.44 16.10 -37.30
C GLY A 226 -18.63 17.43 -37.41
#